data_2ce8f68c779a53c8a83122fb217ad3f7
#
_entry.id   2ce8f68c779a53c8a83122fb217ad3f7
#
_cell.length_a   1.000
_cell.length_b   1.000
_cell.length_c   1.000
_cell.angle_alpha   90.00
_cell.angle_beta   90.00
_cell.angle_gamma   90.00
#
_symmetry.space_group_name_H-M   'P 1'
#
loop_
_entity.id
_entity.type
_entity.pdbx_description
1 polymer ?
#
loop_
_entity_poly.entity_id
_entity_poly.type
_entity_poly.pdbx_seq_one_letter_code
_entity_poly.pdbx_strand_id
1 'polypeptide(L)'
;MTLGRPSRVRAKRHAQCLAVLVLCLGIAGDVAAADLGLITAGEHGTYYHFGQDLRRLLTSQGINLIVYPSNGAVDNVRALVDRPGIQLGIVQSDVLTAMTDQQRNLAVRAAAEGMPLVFPLYDEQVHIVARAGINDVGALKGRLVAIGREGSGTYLTALALFQLAGVAPAAMITMDGAQALAHLRAGRIDAMVSVAAHPVRLLRDAVKLDDGLAFVPVTAPAILDAYAATEIPAGTYPWQPNAVPTVAVTALLVAHDAGRHHCATIGRFAQIVVEGLPWLVKNGHPYWKRVDLQRPVKGWEQYDCVRQYASTSDRHWEAQGRAAVKPER
;
A
#
# COMPACT_ATOMS: atom_id res chain seq x y z
N MET A 1 -67.18 25.46 -57.00
CA MET A 1 -66.70 24.59 -55.92
C MET A 1 -65.21 24.42 -56.06
N THR A 2 -64.41 25.25 -55.31
CA THR A 2 -63.00 25.27 -55.37
C THR A 2 -62.43 24.74 -54.04
N LEU A 3 -61.82 23.59 -54.08
CA LEU A 3 -61.17 22.96 -52.93
C LEU A 3 -59.78 23.58 -52.72
N GLY A 4 -59.60 24.25 -51.58
CA GLY A 4 -58.32 24.89 -51.21
C GLY A 4 -57.25 23.87 -50.82
N ARG A 5 -56.06 24.07 -51.36
CA ARG A 5 -54.85 23.32 -51.02
C ARG A 5 -54.33 23.74 -49.62
N PRO A 6 -53.97 22.82 -48.72
CA PRO A 6 -53.34 23.19 -47.45
C PRO A 6 -51.90 23.66 -47.68
N SER A 7 -51.51 24.73 -46.96
CA SER A 7 -50.23 25.41 -47.11
C SER A 7 -49.03 24.55 -46.60
N ARG A 8 -47.99 24.41 -47.43
CA ARG A 8 -46.73 23.70 -47.18
C ARG A 8 -45.89 24.30 -46.05
N VAL A 9 -46.30 25.35 -45.41
CA VAL A 9 -45.50 26.12 -44.42
C VAL A 9 -45.60 25.49 -43.02
N ARG A 10 -46.69 24.80 -42.64
CA ARG A 10 -46.84 24.17 -41.31
C ARG A 10 -46.05 22.86 -41.12
N ALA A 11 -45.76 22.13 -42.21
CA ALA A 11 -45.03 20.88 -42.13
C ALA A 11 -43.50 21.02 -41.86
N LYS A 12 -42.88 22.17 -42.26
CA LYS A 12 -41.47 22.42 -42.04
C LYS A 12 -41.09 22.78 -40.59
N ARG A 13 -42.02 23.38 -39.83
CA ARG A 13 -41.73 23.76 -38.42
C ARG A 13 -41.76 22.58 -37.48
N HIS A 14 -42.54 21.54 -37.73
CA HIS A 14 -42.62 20.34 -36.90
C HIS A 14 -41.44 19.40 -37.14
N ALA A 15 -40.88 19.37 -38.37
CA ALA A 15 -39.70 18.55 -38.70
C ALA A 15 -38.39 19.14 -38.07
N GLN A 16 -38.32 20.48 -37.96
CA GLN A 16 -37.15 21.12 -37.33
C GLN A 16 -37.12 20.96 -35.77
N CYS A 17 -38.30 20.96 -35.13
CA CYS A 17 -38.38 20.73 -33.69
C CYS A 17 -38.06 19.26 -33.32
N LEU A 18 -38.41 18.29 -34.18
CA LEU A 18 -38.08 16.87 -33.94
C LEU A 18 -36.54 16.60 -34.12
N ALA A 19 -35.91 17.26 -35.09
CA ALA A 19 -34.46 17.09 -35.32
C ALA A 19 -33.59 17.67 -34.19
N VAL A 20 -34.03 18.75 -33.52
CA VAL A 20 -33.32 19.32 -32.37
C VAL A 20 -33.50 18.48 -31.12
N LEU A 21 -34.67 17.82 -30.94
CA LEU A 21 -34.91 16.95 -29.78
C LEU A 21 -34.12 15.63 -29.84
N VAL A 22 -33.86 15.11 -31.05
CA VAL A 22 -33.05 13.88 -31.24
C VAL A 22 -31.56 14.16 -31.09
N LEU A 23 -31.10 15.39 -31.32
CA LEU A 23 -29.67 15.75 -31.19
C LEU A 23 -29.25 15.96 -29.72
N CYS A 24 -30.19 16.21 -28.80
CA CYS A 24 -29.92 16.33 -27.37
C CYS A 24 -29.90 15.03 -26.59
N LEU A 25 -30.34 13.92 -27.18
CA LEU A 25 -30.36 12.59 -26.53
C LEU A 25 -29.14 11.71 -26.85
N GLY A 26 -28.17 12.22 -27.62
CA GLY A 26 -27.07 11.42 -28.17
C GLY A 26 -25.70 11.58 -27.47
N ILE A 27 -25.59 12.28 -26.34
CA ILE A 27 -24.31 12.42 -25.61
C ILE A 27 -24.50 11.96 -24.16
N ALA A 28 -25.06 10.77 -23.96
CA ALA A 28 -24.64 9.93 -22.88
C ALA A 28 -23.38 9.20 -23.38
N GLY A 29 -22.25 9.89 -23.42
CA GLY A 29 -20.99 9.23 -23.62
C GLY A 29 -20.85 8.22 -22.49
N ASP A 30 -20.74 6.94 -22.81
CA ASP A 30 -20.22 5.93 -21.90
C ASP A 30 -18.91 6.52 -21.36
N VAL A 31 -18.93 6.99 -20.13
CA VAL A 31 -17.70 7.26 -19.38
C VAL A 31 -17.10 5.88 -19.19
N ALA A 32 -16.26 5.47 -20.12
CA ALA A 32 -15.50 4.24 -19.99
C ALA A 32 -14.86 4.26 -18.61
N ALA A 33 -15.17 3.27 -17.79
CA ALA A 33 -14.57 3.14 -16.47
C ALA A 33 -13.05 3.18 -16.63
N ALA A 34 -12.40 4.12 -15.95
CA ALA A 34 -10.95 4.21 -16.02
C ALA A 34 -10.36 3.02 -15.26
N ASP A 35 -9.63 2.17 -15.96
CA ASP A 35 -8.97 1.00 -15.37
C ASP A 35 -7.66 1.42 -14.70
N LEU A 36 -7.45 1.00 -13.47
CA LEU A 36 -6.19 1.10 -12.72
C LEU A 36 -5.76 -0.28 -12.24
N GLY A 37 -4.51 -0.63 -12.46
CA GLY A 37 -3.90 -1.82 -11.87
C GLY A 37 -3.16 -1.49 -10.59
N LEU A 38 -3.42 -2.24 -9.52
CA LEU A 38 -2.74 -2.17 -8.23
C LEU A 38 -2.04 -3.50 -7.94
N ILE A 39 -0.72 -3.48 -7.83
CA ILE A 39 0.08 -4.63 -7.39
C ILE A 39 0.25 -4.60 -5.87
N THR A 40 0.10 -5.75 -5.20
CA THR A 40 -0.01 -5.83 -3.74
C THR A 40 0.96 -6.83 -3.11
N ALA A 41 0.46 -7.93 -2.54
CA ALA A 41 1.22 -9.04 -1.98
C ALA A 41 0.39 -10.32 -2.14
N GLY A 42 0.83 -11.43 -1.55
CA GLY A 42 0.05 -12.67 -1.55
C GLY A 42 -1.37 -12.46 -1.00
N GLU A 43 -2.33 -13.23 -1.47
CA GLU A 43 -3.78 -13.06 -1.20
C GLU A 43 -4.16 -13.06 0.30
N HIS A 44 -3.32 -13.65 1.15
CA HIS A 44 -3.50 -13.64 2.61
C HIS A 44 -2.78 -12.48 3.29
N GLY A 45 -2.05 -11.65 2.53
CA GLY A 45 -1.28 -10.50 3.04
C GLY A 45 -2.14 -9.25 3.22
N THR A 46 -1.70 -8.38 4.13
CA THR A 46 -2.40 -7.12 4.42
C THR A 46 -2.52 -6.21 3.19
N TYR A 47 -1.48 -6.15 2.34
CA TYR A 47 -1.51 -5.36 1.10
C TYR A 47 -2.64 -5.77 0.16
N TYR A 48 -2.85 -7.09 0.01
CA TYR A 48 -3.94 -7.59 -0.83
C TYR A 48 -5.32 -7.23 -0.26
N HIS A 49 -5.50 -7.34 1.06
CA HIS A 49 -6.74 -6.93 1.70
C HIS A 49 -7.00 -5.43 1.56
N PHE A 50 -5.98 -4.58 1.69
CA PHE A 50 -6.07 -3.14 1.41
C PHE A 50 -6.47 -2.88 -0.04
N GLY A 51 -5.87 -3.59 -0.99
CA GLY A 51 -6.25 -3.52 -2.40
C GLY A 51 -7.72 -3.88 -2.64
N GLN A 52 -8.22 -4.92 -1.98
CA GLN A 52 -9.62 -5.32 -2.09
C GLN A 52 -10.58 -4.30 -1.45
N ASP A 53 -10.16 -3.65 -0.34
CA ASP A 53 -10.93 -2.58 0.28
C ASP A 53 -11.03 -1.36 -0.63
N LEU A 54 -9.91 -0.94 -1.23
CA LEU A 54 -9.87 0.12 -2.23
C LEU A 54 -10.73 -0.21 -3.45
N ARG A 55 -10.66 -1.44 -3.96
CA ARG A 55 -11.51 -1.89 -5.08
C ARG A 55 -12.99 -1.75 -4.73
N ARG A 56 -13.41 -2.18 -3.54
CA ARG A 56 -14.81 -2.06 -3.09
C ARG A 56 -15.26 -0.60 -3.00
N LEU A 57 -14.41 0.28 -2.46
CA LEU A 57 -14.68 1.71 -2.37
C LEU A 57 -14.88 2.33 -3.77
N LEU A 58 -14.01 2.00 -4.72
CA LEU A 58 -13.95 2.61 -6.05
C LEU A 58 -15.03 2.10 -7.02
N THR A 59 -15.54 0.88 -6.81
CA THR A 59 -16.54 0.26 -7.70
C THR A 59 -17.79 1.14 -7.88
N SER A 60 -18.24 1.82 -6.82
CA SER A 60 -19.40 2.73 -6.87
C SER A 60 -19.08 4.10 -7.48
N GLN A 61 -17.82 4.40 -7.80
CA GLN A 61 -17.31 5.70 -8.22
C GLN A 61 -16.84 5.74 -9.69
N GLY A 62 -17.08 4.67 -10.46
CA GLY A 62 -16.73 4.60 -11.87
C GLY A 62 -15.24 4.39 -12.14
N ILE A 63 -14.46 3.92 -11.15
CA ILE A 63 -13.08 3.47 -11.34
C ILE A 63 -13.03 1.96 -11.13
N ASN A 64 -12.54 1.23 -12.14
CA ASN A 64 -12.30 -0.19 -12.04
C ASN A 64 -10.87 -0.42 -11.54
N LEU A 65 -10.72 -0.87 -10.29
CA LEU A 65 -9.42 -1.21 -9.72
C LEU A 65 -9.16 -2.71 -9.82
N ILE A 66 -8.17 -3.09 -10.61
CA ILE A 66 -7.73 -4.48 -10.76
C ILE A 66 -6.61 -4.74 -9.76
N VAL A 67 -6.83 -5.65 -8.80
CA VAL A 67 -5.86 -5.97 -7.74
C VAL A 67 -5.08 -7.21 -8.11
N TYR A 68 -3.76 -7.08 -8.23
CA TYR A 68 -2.84 -8.16 -8.58
C TYR A 68 -2.08 -8.64 -7.34
N PRO A 69 -2.02 -9.95 -7.10
CA PRO A 69 -1.13 -10.51 -6.08
C PRO A 69 0.32 -10.54 -6.55
N SER A 70 1.27 -10.56 -5.57
CA SER A 70 2.72 -10.69 -5.81
C SER A 70 3.42 -11.33 -4.61
N ASN A 71 4.77 -11.40 -4.64
CA ASN A 71 5.55 -11.80 -3.47
C ASN A 71 5.78 -10.65 -2.48
N GLY A 72 5.52 -9.40 -2.87
CA GLY A 72 5.64 -8.22 -2.00
C GLY A 72 6.40 -7.04 -2.61
N ALA A 73 6.93 -6.17 -1.75
CA ALA A 73 7.38 -4.84 -2.11
C ALA A 73 8.42 -4.77 -3.24
N VAL A 74 9.40 -5.68 -3.29
CA VAL A 74 10.43 -5.70 -4.35
C VAL A 74 9.82 -6.10 -5.70
N ASP A 75 8.97 -7.12 -5.70
CA ASP A 75 8.27 -7.55 -6.93
C ASP A 75 7.31 -6.45 -7.41
N ASN A 76 6.74 -5.67 -6.49
CA ASN A 76 5.85 -4.56 -6.83
C ASN A 76 6.58 -3.44 -7.56
N VAL A 77 7.79 -3.07 -7.11
CA VAL A 77 8.63 -2.09 -7.82
C VAL A 77 8.93 -2.56 -9.23
N ARG A 78 9.32 -3.82 -9.40
CA ARG A 78 9.58 -4.39 -10.73
C ARG A 78 8.32 -4.40 -11.60
N ALA A 79 7.19 -4.83 -11.04
CA ALA A 79 5.93 -4.89 -11.78
C ALA A 79 5.44 -3.50 -12.21
N LEU A 80 5.62 -2.47 -11.40
CA LEU A 80 5.29 -1.08 -11.74
C LEU A 80 6.09 -0.58 -12.95
N VAL A 81 7.34 -1.04 -13.12
CA VAL A 81 8.20 -0.67 -14.26
C VAL A 81 7.92 -1.50 -15.49
N ASP A 82 7.80 -2.82 -15.33
CA ASP A 82 7.90 -3.78 -16.42
C ASP A 82 6.54 -4.27 -16.93
N ARG A 83 5.44 -4.12 -16.13
CA ARG A 83 4.15 -4.72 -16.47
C ARG A 83 3.13 -3.67 -16.93
N PRO A 84 2.71 -3.70 -18.21
CA PRO A 84 1.62 -2.86 -18.69
C PRO A 84 0.33 -3.08 -17.87
N GLY A 85 -0.41 -2.00 -17.65
CA GLY A 85 -1.68 -2.05 -16.92
C GLY A 85 -1.55 -2.00 -15.39
N ILE A 86 -0.33 -1.84 -14.85
CA ILE A 86 -0.10 -1.61 -13.41
C ILE A 86 0.40 -0.19 -13.23
N GLN A 87 -0.38 0.66 -12.57
CA GLN A 87 -0.06 2.05 -12.29
C GLN A 87 0.18 2.33 -10.81
N LEU A 88 -0.34 1.46 -9.94
CA LEU A 88 -0.26 1.61 -8.49
C LEU A 88 0.39 0.38 -7.86
N GLY A 89 1.12 0.57 -6.77
CA GLY A 89 1.73 -0.52 -6.02
C GLY A 89 1.83 -0.20 -4.53
N ILE A 90 1.80 -1.24 -3.68
CA ILE A 90 2.11 -1.08 -2.26
C ILE A 90 3.53 -1.56 -2.01
N VAL A 91 4.37 -0.67 -1.49
CA VAL A 91 5.80 -0.91 -1.21
C VAL A 91 6.13 -0.53 0.23
N GLN A 92 7.33 -0.84 0.69
CA GLN A 92 7.85 -0.38 1.97
C GLN A 92 8.70 0.87 1.80
N SER A 93 8.73 1.75 2.80
CA SER A 93 9.44 3.03 2.73
C SER A 93 10.95 2.88 2.55
N ASP A 94 11.54 1.77 2.98
CA ASP A 94 12.96 1.46 2.83
C ASP A 94 13.33 0.82 1.49
N VAL A 95 12.33 0.46 0.66
CA VAL A 95 12.58 -0.23 -0.61
C VAL A 95 13.50 0.55 -1.54
N LEU A 96 13.36 1.87 -1.59
CA LEU A 96 14.22 2.71 -2.44
C LEU A 96 15.67 2.69 -1.95
N THR A 97 15.89 2.88 -0.64
CA THR A 97 17.23 2.92 -0.04
C THR A 97 17.93 1.56 -0.16
N ALA A 98 17.21 0.48 0.15
CA ALA A 98 17.78 -0.85 0.14
C ALA A 98 17.98 -1.43 -1.28
N MET A 99 17.17 -1.04 -2.27
CA MET A 99 17.38 -1.44 -3.66
C MET A 99 18.54 -0.73 -4.33
N THR A 100 18.92 0.49 -3.89
CA THR A 100 20.04 1.23 -4.47
C THR A 100 21.37 0.51 -4.30
N ASP A 101 21.57 -0.21 -3.19
CA ASP A 101 22.84 -0.86 -2.87
C ASP A 101 22.98 -2.27 -3.46
N GLN A 102 21.86 -2.96 -3.75
CA GLN A 102 21.89 -4.38 -4.08
C GLN A 102 21.51 -4.74 -5.52
N GLN A 103 20.89 -3.83 -6.27
CA GLN A 103 20.43 -4.15 -7.63
C GLN A 103 21.30 -3.48 -8.69
N ARG A 104 21.99 -4.31 -9.46
CA ARG A 104 22.78 -3.90 -10.65
C ARG A 104 21.93 -3.41 -11.82
N ASN A 105 20.60 -3.41 -11.70
CA ASN A 105 19.71 -2.94 -12.76
C ASN A 105 19.43 -1.45 -12.58
N LEU A 106 20.21 -0.62 -13.30
CA LEU A 106 20.10 0.84 -13.29
C LEU A 106 18.70 1.35 -13.68
N ALA A 107 17.98 0.63 -14.54
CA ALA A 107 16.64 1.03 -14.96
C ALA A 107 15.60 0.88 -13.84
N VAL A 108 15.64 -0.21 -13.08
CA VAL A 108 14.75 -0.42 -11.92
C VAL A 108 15.05 0.59 -10.83
N ARG A 109 16.33 0.89 -10.60
CA ARG A 109 16.74 1.92 -9.64
C ARG A 109 16.20 3.31 -10.02
N ALA A 110 16.47 3.76 -11.25
CA ALA A 110 16.01 5.06 -11.73
C ALA A 110 14.47 5.19 -11.69
N ALA A 111 13.77 4.10 -11.98
CA ALA A 111 12.33 4.07 -11.89
C ALA A 111 11.83 4.11 -10.43
N ALA A 112 12.49 3.40 -9.52
CA ALA A 112 12.17 3.43 -8.10
C ALA A 112 12.39 4.84 -7.50
N GLU A 113 13.49 5.51 -7.86
CA GLU A 113 13.77 6.89 -7.48
C GLU A 113 12.73 7.89 -8.00
N GLY A 114 12.07 7.57 -9.13
CA GLY A 114 11.01 8.39 -9.74
C GLY A 114 9.58 8.01 -9.33
N MET A 115 9.37 7.06 -8.41
CA MET A 115 8.03 6.66 -7.96
C MET A 115 7.44 7.67 -6.98
N PRO A 116 6.40 8.43 -7.35
CA PRO A 116 5.78 9.36 -6.43
C PRO A 116 4.88 8.64 -5.42
N LEU A 117 4.83 9.19 -4.20
CA LEU A 117 3.93 8.74 -3.15
C LEU A 117 2.49 9.14 -3.45
N VAL A 118 1.58 8.17 -3.46
CA VAL A 118 0.14 8.47 -3.44
C VAL A 118 -0.29 8.71 -2.00
N PHE A 119 -0.11 7.71 -1.12
CA PHE A 119 -0.42 7.82 0.31
C PHE A 119 0.52 6.98 1.17
N PRO A 120 0.91 7.47 2.37
CA PRO A 120 1.37 6.60 3.43
C PRO A 120 0.19 5.77 3.95
N LEU A 121 0.46 4.52 4.31
CA LEU A 121 -0.57 3.63 4.84
C LEU A 121 -0.33 3.40 6.35
N TYR A 122 0.28 2.30 6.72
CA TYR A 122 0.50 1.93 8.12
C TYR A 122 1.94 1.48 8.35
N ASP A 123 2.35 1.43 9.62
CA ASP A 123 3.70 0.97 9.98
C ASP A 123 3.75 -0.54 10.13
N GLU A 124 4.85 -1.11 9.65
CA GLU A 124 5.20 -2.51 9.70
C GLU A 124 6.44 -2.69 10.57
N GLN A 125 6.27 -3.35 11.71
CA GLN A 125 7.33 -3.59 12.65
C GLN A 125 8.22 -4.76 12.19
N VAL A 126 9.51 -4.65 12.47
CA VAL A 126 10.43 -5.75 12.31
C VAL A 126 10.25 -6.73 13.46
N HIS A 127 9.87 -7.96 13.15
CA HIS A 127 9.77 -9.07 14.08
C HIS A 127 10.94 -10.03 13.82
N ILE A 128 11.85 -10.16 14.75
CA ILE A 128 12.87 -11.19 14.72
C ILE A 128 12.50 -12.19 15.81
N VAL A 129 12.08 -13.39 15.41
CA VAL A 129 11.73 -14.48 16.33
C VAL A 129 12.88 -15.48 16.33
N ALA A 130 13.40 -15.82 17.50
CA ALA A 130 14.52 -16.72 17.65
C ALA A 130 14.29 -17.74 18.76
N ARG A 131 15.12 -18.77 18.81
CA ARG A 131 15.22 -19.71 19.91
C ARG A 131 15.83 -19.03 21.13
N ALA A 132 15.51 -19.53 22.31
CA ALA A 132 16.05 -19.02 23.57
C ALA A 132 17.60 -18.90 23.55
N GLY A 133 18.11 -17.82 24.15
CA GLY A 133 19.55 -17.52 24.22
C GLY A 133 20.06 -16.58 23.14
N ILE A 134 19.20 -16.13 22.19
CA ILE A 134 19.51 -15.10 21.20
C ILE A 134 18.79 -13.82 21.66
N ASN A 135 19.51 -12.90 22.28
CA ASN A 135 18.93 -11.76 23.00
C ASN A 135 19.12 -10.39 22.31
N ASP A 136 19.87 -10.35 21.22
CA ASP A 136 20.10 -9.15 20.41
C ASP A 136 20.47 -9.54 18.97
N VAL A 137 20.48 -8.53 18.08
CA VAL A 137 20.81 -8.74 16.66
C VAL A 137 22.25 -9.25 16.46
N GLY A 138 23.18 -8.84 17.31
CA GLY A 138 24.59 -9.26 17.26
C GLY A 138 24.76 -10.76 17.50
N ALA A 139 23.91 -11.36 18.35
CA ALA A 139 23.92 -12.79 18.63
C ALA A 139 23.48 -13.68 17.44
N LEU A 140 22.98 -13.05 16.37
CA LEU A 140 22.67 -13.74 15.09
C LEU A 140 23.91 -13.98 14.21
N LYS A 141 25.09 -13.48 14.59
CA LYS A 141 26.34 -13.80 13.91
C LYS A 141 26.59 -15.30 13.90
N GLY A 142 26.85 -15.84 12.71
CA GLY A 142 27.11 -17.28 12.53
C GLY A 142 25.88 -18.19 12.69
N ARG A 143 24.65 -17.61 12.76
CA ARG A 143 23.40 -18.36 12.89
C ARG A 143 22.73 -18.60 11.54
N LEU A 144 21.79 -19.53 11.47
CA LEU A 144 20.96 -19.82 10.31
C LEU A 144 19.67 -18.98 10.46
N VAL A 145 19.44 -18.03 9.58
CA VAL A 145 18.31 -17.07 9.69
C VAL A 145 17.43 -17.11 8.45
N ALA A 146 16.13 -17.34 8.63
CA ALA A 146 15.15 -17.16 7.56
C ALA A 146 14.82 -15.67 7.41
N ILE A 147 14.92 -15.14 6.18
CA ILE A 147 14.80 -13.71 5.89
C ILE A 147 13.61 -13.35 4.98
N GLY A 148 12.60 -14.21 4.90
CA GLY A 148 11.46 -14.03 4.00
C GLY A 148 11.69 -14.60 2.61
N ARG A 149 10.67 -14.51 1.76
CA ARG A 149 10.80 -14.90 0.33
C ARG A 149 11.60 -13.86 -0.43
N GLU A 150 12.36 -14.31 -1.41
CA GLU A 150 12.93 -13.40 -2.40
C GLU A 150 11.79 -12.58 -3.07
N GLY A 151 12.03 -11.31 -3.31
CA GLY A 151 11.00 -10.40 -3.84
C GLY A 151 10.10 -9.76 -2.77
N SER A 152 10.14 -10.24 -1.51
CA SER A 152 9.38 -9.65 -0.41
C SER A 152 10.11 -8.44 0.22
N GLY A 153 9.32 -7.56 0.87
CA GLY A 153 9.89 -6.49 1.69
C GLY A 153 10.67 -7.02 2.90
N THR A 154 10.17 -8.09 3.55
CA THR A 154 10.91 -8.75 4.65
C THR A 154 12.34 -9.15 4.24
N TYR A 155 12.49 -9.74 3.06
CA TYR A 155 13.80 -10.10 2.51
C TYR A 155 14.72 -8.88 2.41
N LEU A 156 14.23 -7.80 1.85
CA LEU A 156 15.00 -6.59 1.62
C LEU A 156 15.40 -5.91 2.93
N THR A 157 14.44 -5.70 3.83
CA THR A 157 14.67 -5.09 5.14
C THR A 157 15.64 -5.94 5.97
N ALA A 158 15.50 -7.27 5.97
CA ALA A 158 16.41 -8.16 6.70
C ALA A 158 17.86 -8.03 6.22
N LEU A 159 18.10 -7.98 4.91
CA LEU A 159 19.43 -7.76 4.34
C LEU A 159 20.01 -6.41 4.81
N ALA A 160 19.22 -5.34 4.75
CA ALA A 160 19.64 -4.01 5.19
C ALA A 160 19.96 -3.98 6.69
N LEU A 161 19.15 -4.62 7.53
CA LEU A 161 19.39 -4.68 8.98
C LEU A 161 20.71 -5.40 9.32
N PHE A 162 20.98 -6.55 8.70
CA PHE A 162 22.23 -7.26 8.93
C PHE A 162 23.46 -6.50 8.43
N GLN A 163 23.34 -5.83 7.30
CA GLN A 163 24.40 -4.95 6.78
C GLN A 163 24.68 -3.79 7.72
N LEU A 164 23.64 -3.06 8.17
CA LEU A 164 23.78 -1.93 9.10
C LEU A 164 24.35 -2.36 10.46
N ALA A 165 23.93 -3.51 10.97
CA ALA A 165 24.44 -4.05 12.23
C ALA A 165 25.88 -4.59 12.13
N GLY A 166 26.44 -4.75 10.93
CA GLY A 166 27.72 -5.42 10.74
C GLY A 166 27.68 -6.90 11.15
N VAL A 167 26.51 -7.53 11.08
CA VAL A 167 26.28 -8.94 11.50
C VAL A 167 26.22 -9.83 10.29
N ALA A 168 27.06 -10.87 10.28
CA ALA A 168 27.07 -11.90 9.24
C ALA A 168 26.50 -13.21 9.78
N PRO A 169 25.23 -13.56 9.50
CA PRO A 169 24.69 -14.90 9.71
C PRO A 169 25.50 -15.96 8.94
N ALA A 170 25.52 -17.21 9.40
CA ALA A 170 26.15 -18.30 8.65
C ALA A 170 25.43 -18.55 7.31
N ALA A 171 24.10 -18.43 7.32
CA ALA A 171 23.30 -18.39 6.11
C ALA A 171 22.04 -17.56 6.32
N MET A 172 21.67 -16.79 5.29
CA MET A 172 20.38 -16.13 5.16
C MET A 172 19.54 -16.95 4.17
N ILE A 173 18.45 -17.55 4.67
CA ILE A 173 17.67 -18.55 3.93
C ILE A 173 16.34 -17.92 3.51
N THR A 174 16.04 -18.01 2.21
CA THR A 174 14.79 -17.49 1.67
C THR A 174 13.69 -18.55 1.78
N MET A 175 12.63 -18.23 2.51
CA MET A 175 11.43 -19.06 2.63
C MET A 175 10.24 -18.25 3.13
N ASP A 176 9.03 -18.77 3.01
CA ASP A 176 7.87 -18.11 3.60
C ASP A 176 7.81 -18.25 5.12
N GLY A 177 6.99 -17.39 5.75
CA GLY A 177 6.90 -17.33 7.20
C GLY A 177 6.40 -18.63 7.85
N ALA A 178 5.50 -19.38 7.20
CA ALA A 178 4.99 -20.64 7.76
C ALA A 178 6.07 -21.74 7.72
N GLN A 179 6.80 -21.82 6.62
CA GLN A 179 7.97 -22.71 6.49
C GLN A 179 9.06 -22.33 7.50
N ALA A 180 9.35 -21.03 7.64
CA ALA A 180 10.34 -20.52 8.58
C ALA A 180 9.98 -20.90 10.02
N LEU A 181 8.72 -20.70 10.44
CA LEU A 181 8.27 -21.07 11.77
C LEU A 181 8.38 -22.58 12.02
N ALA A 182 8.02 -23.41 11.03
CA ALA A 182 8.16 -24.87 11.14
C ALA A 182 9.63 -25.28 11.27
N HIS A 183 10.55 -24.68 10.51
CA HIS A 183 11.99 -24.94 10.59
C HIS A 183 12.58 -24.43 11.90
N LEU A 184 12.15 -23.27 12.41
CA LEU A 184 12.59 -22.71 13.67
C LEU A 184 12.22 -23.62 14.86
N ARG A 185 11.00 -24.12 14.90
CA ARG A 185 10.55 -25.10 15.90
C ARG A 185 11.32 -26.43 15.85
N ALA A 186 11.59 -26.88 14.64
CA ALA A 186 12.38 -28.12 14.42
C ALA A 186 13.88 -27.93 14.69
N GLY A 187 14.35 -26.74 15.07
CA GLY A 187 15.75 -26.41 15.29
C GLY A 187 16.62 -26.47 14.04
N ARG A 188 16.03 -26.39 12.85
CA ARG A 188 16.73 -26.37 11.56
C ARG A 188 17.26 -24.99 11.19
N ILE A 189 16.71 -23.95 11.79
CA ILE A 189 17.18 -22.56 11.75
C ILE A 189 17.17 -22.01 13.17
N ASP A 190 17.93 -20.95 13.42
CA ASP A 190 18.08 -20.31 14.72
C ASP A 190 17.11 -19.12 14.91
N ALA A 191 16.76 -18.43 13.82
CA ALA A 191 15.85 -17.28 13.85
C ALA A 191 15.09 -17.12 12.53
N MET A 192 13.99 -16.36 12.59
CA MET A 192 13.25 -15.88 11.42
C MET A 192 12.95 -14.40 11.53
N VAL A 193 12.98 -13.70 10.41
CA VAL A 193 12.57 -12.29 10.29
C VAL A 193 11.20 -12.24 9.64
N SER A 194 10.35 -11.31 10.10
CA SER A 194 9.08 -10.94 9.48
C SER A 194 8.86 -9.44 9.63
N VAL A 195 8.60 -8.74 8.54
CA VAL A 195 8.29 -7.30 8.54
C VAL A 195 6.82 -7.15 8.17
N ALA A 196 6.03 -6.76 9.14
CA ALA A 196 4.58 -6.61 9.00
C ALA A 196 4.01 -5.82 10.19
N ALA A 197 2.81 -5.28 10.02
CA ALA A 197 2.10 -4.68 11.16
C ALA A 197 1.74 -5.74 12.22
N HIS A 198 1.86 -5.37 13.49
CA HIS A 198 1.49 -6.23 14.61
C HIS A 198 -0.02 -6.13 14.95
N PRO A 199 -0.69 -7.23 15.33
CA PRO A 199 -0.17 -8.59 15.45
C PRO A 199 -0.07 -9.33 14.10
N VAL A 200 1.08 -9.94 13.84
CA VAL A 200 1.25 -10.86 12.71
C VAL A 200 0.44 -12.12 13.00
N ARG A 201 -0.54 -12.42 12.16
CA ARG A 201 -1.47 -13.53 12.37
C ARG A 201 -0.78 -14.85 12.60
N LEU A 202 0.23 -15.19 11.78
CA LEU A 202 1.01 -16.41 11.92
C LEU A 202 1.63 -16.53 13.31
N LEU A 203 2.27 -15.46 13.82
CA LEU A 203 2.94 -15.47 15.12
C LEU A 203 1.94 -15.49 16.28
N ARG A 204 0.77 -14.86 16.11
CA ARG A 204 -0.28 -14.86 17.13
C ARG A 204 -0.96 -16.22 17.26
N ASP A 205 -1.31 -16.83 16.14
CA ASP A 205 -2.17 -18.01 16.12
C ASP A 205 -1.37 -19.33 16.20
N ALA A 206 -0.13 -19.34 15.72
CA ALA A 206 0.65 -20.56 15.64
C ALA A 206 1.74 -20.70 16.71
N VAL A 207 2.35 -19.61 17.21
CA VAL A 207 3.39 -19.72 18.25
C VAL A 207 2.75 -19.94 19.62
N LYS A 208 3.31 -20.90 20.38
CA LYS A 208 2.87 -21.23 21.73
C LYS A 208 3.93 -20.88 22.76
N LEU A 209 3.52 -20.76 24.01
CA LEU A 209 4.42 -20.40 25.12
C LEU A 209 5.53 -21.46 25.34
N ASP A 210 5.22 -22.73 25.10
CA ASP A 210 6.12 -23.87 25.25
C ASP A 210 7.01 -24.12 24.02
N ASP A 211 6.88 -23.35 22.95
CA ASP A 211 7.79 -23.45 21.77
C ASP A 211 9.25 -23.02 22.12
N GLY A 212 9.49 -22.34 23.25
CA GLY A 212 10.81 -21.83 23.63
C GLY A 212 11.33 -20.75 22.68
N LEU A 213 10.43 -19.99 22.07
CA LEU A 213 10.73 -18.90 21.15
C LEU A 213 10.58 -17.54 21.85
N ALA A 214 11.40 -16.59 21.45
CA ALA A 214 11.33 -15.22 21.94
C ALA A 214 11.57 -14.22 20.81
N PHE A 215 11.12 -12.98 20.99
CA PHE A 215 11.53 -11.88 20.11
C PHE A 215 12.94 -11.43 20.45
N VAL A 216 13.70 -11.11 19.43
CA VAL A 216 15.02 -10.47 19.51
C VAL A 216 14.83 -8.96 19.39
N PRO A 217 15.20 -8.15 20.40
CA PRO A 217 15.17 -6.71 20.33
C PRO A 217 16.07 -6.16 19.21
N VAL A 218 15.60 -5.12 18.53
CA VAL A 218 16.36 -4.41 17.50
C VAL A 218 16.76 -3.05 18.04
N THR A 219 17.94 -2.98 18.65
CA THR A 219 18.42 -1.79 19.38
C THR A 219 19.82 -1.33 18.94
N ALA A 220 20.38 -1.95 17.90
CA ALA A 220 21.71 -1.57 17.40
C ALA A 220 21.70 -0.12 16.90
N PRO A 221 22.63 0.75 17.36
CA PRO A 221 22.64 2.19 17.03
C PRO A 221 22.56 2.48 15.54
N ALA A 222 23.36 1.79 14.72
CA ALA A 222 23.36 1.99 13.27
C ALA A 222 22.00 1.64 12.60
N ILE A 223 21.22 0.75 13.19
CA ILE A 223 19.84 0.46 12.73
C ILE A 223 18.90 1.60 13.16
N LEU A 224 19.01 2.08 14.40
CA LEU A 224 18.17 3.17 14.93
C LEU A 224 18.43 4.51 14.23
N ASP A 225 19.61 4.73 13.69
CA ASP A 225 19.94 5.91 12.88
C ASP A 225 19.25 5.89 11.50
N ALA A 226 19.01 4.68 10.97
CA ALA A 226 18.42 4.47 9.63
C ALA A 226 16.91 4.26 9.64
N TYR A 227 16.38 3.64 10.71
CA TYR A 227 14.96 3.22 10.81
C TYR A 227 14.26 3.91 11.98
N ALA A 228 12.95 4.07 11.87
CA ALA A 228 12.14 4.63 12.95
C ALA A 228 12.06 3.63 14.13
N ALA A 229 12.54 4.05 15.30
CA ALA A 229 12.42 3.28 16.52
C ALA A 229 10.96 3.13 16.95
N THR A 230 10.57 1.93 17.37
CA THR A 230 9.24 1.61 17.85
C THR A 230 9.31 0.42 18.82
N GLU A 231 8.15 -0.10 19.23
CA GLU A 231 8.06 -1.32 20.02
C GLU A 231 6.90 -2.21 19.57
N ILE A 232 7.01 -3.49 19.86
CA ILE A 232 5.89 -4.42 19.88
C ILE A 232 5.33 -4.38 21.31
N PRO A 233 4.13 -3.84 21.55
CA PRO A 233 3.59 -3.66 22.91
C PRO A 233 3.47 -5.00 23.65
N ALA A 234 3.65 -4.95 24.97
CA ALA A 234 3.48 -6.12 25.83
C ALA A 234 2.10 -6.77 25.61
N GLY A 235 2.06 -8.10 25.58
CA GLY A 235 0.82 -8.86 25.39
C GLY A 235 0.23 -8.80 23.97
N THR A 236 0.93 -8.24 22.98
CA THR A 236 0.50 -8.27 21.57
C THR A 236 0.34 -9.71 21.07
N TYR A 237 1.19 -10.61 21.56
CA TYR A 237 1.13 -12.04 21.30
C TYR A 237 0.95 -12.80 22.62
N PRO A 238 0.15 -13.89 22.65
CA PRO A 238 -0.10 -14.65 23.89
C PRO A 238 1.17 -15.18 24.58
N TRP A 239 2.25 -15.38 23.82
CA TRP A 239 3.53 -15.88 24.29
C TRP A 239 4.57 -14.80 24.60
N GLN A 240 4.21 -13.50 24.44
CA GLN A 240 5.12 -12.36 24.61
C GLN A 240 4.61 -11.46 25.74
N PRO A 241 5.09 -11.62 26.98
CA PRO A 241 4.59 -10.87 28.13
C PRO A 241 5.13 -9.44 28.21
N ASN A 242 6.32 -9.16 27.67
CA ASN A 242 7.00 -7.88 27.77
C ASN A 242 6.97 -7.12 26.43
N ALA A 243 7.02 -5.78 26.47
CA ALA A 243 7.26 -4.98 25.29
C ALA A 243 8.64 -5.30 24.69
N VAL A 244 8.74 -5.25 23.35
CA VAL A 244 9.98 -5.56 22.63
C VAL A 244 10.38 -4.36 21.79
N PRO A 245 11.49 -3.69 22.10
CA PRO A 245 12.05 -2.63 21.26
C PRO A 245 12.38 -3.15 19.87
N THR A 246 11.95 -2.43 18.85
CA THR A 246 12.20 -2.76 17.45
C THR A 246 12.20 -1.51 16.58
N VAL A 247 12.25 -1.70 15.28
CA VAL A 247 12.12 -0.63 14.28
C VAL A 247 10.96 -0.90 13.34
N ALA A 248 10.53 0.14 12.64
CA ALA A 248 9.45 0.03 11.66
C ALA A 248 9.83 0.65 10.32
N VAL A 249 9.19 0.12 9.28
CA VAL A 249 9.04 0.74 7.96
C VAL A 249 7.57 1.13 7.76
N THR A 250 7.29 2.06 6.85
CA THR A 250 5.91 2.42 6.50
C THR A 250 5.52 1.73 5.20
N ALA A 251 4.35 1.10 5.18
CA ALA A 251 3.70 0.67 3.94
C ALA A 251 3.23 1.90 3.16
N LEU A 252 3.57 1.99 1.89
CA LEU A 252 3.30 3.13 1.02
C LEU A 252 2.51 2.69 -0.20
N LEU A 253 1.48 3.43 -0.55
CA LEU A 253 0.85 3.37 -1.86
C LEU A 253 1.59 4.33 -2.77
N VAL A 254 2.20 3.81 -3.82
CA VAL A 254 2.99 4.57 -4.79
C VAL A 254 2.40 4.44 -6.18
N ALA A 255 2.75 5.37 -7.07
CA ALA A 255 2.38 5.33 -8.46
C ALA A 255 3.60 5.19 -9.37
N HIS A 256 3.40 4.61 -10.54
CA HIS A 256 4.29 4.74 -11.69
C HIS A 256 3.47 5.20 -12.88
N ASP A 257 3.68 6.43 -13.32
CA ASP A 257 2.92 7.07 -14.40
C ASP A 257 3.88 7.80 -15.34
N ALA A 258 4.61 7.00 -16.12
CA ALA A 258 5.54 7.51 -17.12
C ALA A 258 4.78 8.38 -18.14
N GLY A 259 5.17 9.64 -18.25
CA GLY A 259 4.52 10.61 -19.13
C GLY A 259 3.21 11.19 -18.60
N ARG A 260 2.81 10.91 -17.36
CA ARG A 260 1.63 11.47 -16.65
C ARG A 260 0.29 11.15 -17.35
N HIS A 261 0.22 10.04 -18.08
CA HIS A 261 -0.99 9.66 -18.82
C HIS A 261 -2.19 9.32 -17.91
N HIS A 262 -1.93 8.89 -16.66
CA HIS A 262 -2.93 8.52 -15.68
C HIS A 262 -3.14 9.57 -14.57
N CYS A 263 -2.52 10.75 -14.71
CA CYS A 263 -2.55 11.81 -13.69
C CYS A 263 -3.97 12.14 -13.21
N ALA A 264 -4.90 12.39 -14.13
CA ALA A 264 -6.29 12.70 -13.79
C ALA A 264 -6.98 11.52 -13.07
N THR A 265 -6.75 10.29 -13.54
CA THR A 265 -7.35 9.08 -12.96
C THR A 265 -6.79 8.81 -11.57
N ILE A 266 -5.46 8.93 -11.38
CA ILE A 266 -4.81 8.75 -10.07
C ILE A 266 -5.23 9.87 -9.12
N GLY A 267 -5.34 11.12 -9.59
CA GLY A 267 -5.84 12.23 -8.80
C GLY A 267 -7.27 12.00 -8.32
N ARG A 268 -8.17 11.55 -9.22
CA ARG A 268 -9.54 11.19 -8.87
C ARG A 268 -9.60 10.00 -7.89
N PHE A 269 -8.79 8.97 -8.13
CA PHE A 269 -8.62 7.86 -7.20
C PHE A 269 -8.25 8.36 -5.79
N ALA A 270 -7.25 9.25 -5.71
CA ALA A 270 -6.80 9.82 -4.45
C ALA A 270 -7.90 10.61 -3.73
N GLN A 271 -8.66 11.44 -4.46
CA GLN A 271 -9.80 12.17 -3.91
C GLN A 271 -10.83 11.20 -3.30
N ILE A 272 -11.22 10.15 -4.02
CA ILE A 272 -12.19 9.16 -3.54
C ILE A 272 -11.68 8.45 -2.27
N VAL A 273 -10.38 8.15 -2.21
CA VAL A 273 -9.78 7.52 -1.02
C VAL A 273 -9.80 8.45 0.18
N VAL A 274 -9.49 9.74 0.01
CA VAL A 274 -9.56 10.75 1.09
C VAL A 274 -11.00 10.88 1.60
N GLU A 275 -11.96 11.08 0.71
CA GLU A 275 -13.39 11.20 1.05
C GLU A 275 -13.95 9.90 1.65
N GLY A 276 -13.47 8.75 1.19
CA GLY A 276 -13.89 7.42 1.61
C GLY A 276 -13.16 6.86 2.81
N LEU A 277 -12.16 7.55 3.39
CA LEU A 277 -11.39 7.06 4.53
C LEU A 277 -12.27 6.65 5.73
N PRO A 278 -13.32 7.41 6.11
CA PRO A 278 -14.23 6.99 7.18
C PRO A 278 -14.92 5.65 6.88
N TRP A 279 -15.28 5.40 5.62
CA TRP A 279 -15.87 4.13 5.20
C TRP A 279 -14.85 2.98 5.27
N LEU A 280 -13.60 3.21 4.84
CA LEU A 280 -12.50 2.25 4.92
C LEU A 280 -12.20 1.88 6.39
N VAL A 281 -12.15 2.87 7.28
CA VAL A 281 -11.95 2.67 8.73
C VAL A 281 -13.06 1.82 9.35
N LYS A 282 -14.30 1.98 8.89
CA LYS A 282 -15.46 1.26 9.41
C LYS A 282 -15.60 -0.15 8.82
N ASN A 283 -15.36 -0.32 7.52
CA ASN A 283 -15.75 -1.51 6.76
C ASN A 283 -14.55 -2.30 6.18
N GLY A 284 -13.36 -1.71 6.19
CA GLY A 284 -12.15 -2.31 5.66
C GLY A 284 -11.33 -3.07 6.69
N HIS A 285 -10.11 -3.43 6.31
CA HIS A 285 -9.15 -4.08 7.18
C HIS A 285 -8.89 -3.24 8.44
N PRO A 286 -8.74 -3.84 9.64
CA PRO A 286 -8.58 -3.10 10.90
C PRO A 286 -7.46 -2.06 10.91
N TYR A 287 -6.41 -2.22 10.09
CA TYR A 287 -5.30 -1.28 10.01
C TYR A 287 -5.63 0.04 9.33
N TRP A 288 -6.77 0.17 8.64
CA TRP A 288 -7.26 1.47 8.18
C TRP A 288 -7.42 2.48 9.32
N LYS A 289 -7.62 2.00 10.56
CA LYS A 289 -7.66 2.85 11.77
C LYS A 289 -6.31 3.48 12.13
N ARG A 290 -5.21 3.01 11.54
CA ARG A 290 -3.83 3.50 11.77
C ARG A 290 -3.32 4.33 10.60
N VAL A 291 -4.13 4.51 9.56
CA VAL A 291 -3.75 5.24 8.35
C VAL A 291 -3.94 6.74 8.58
N ASP A 292 -2.87 7.49 8.37
CA ASP A 292 -2.88 8.94 8.24
C ASP A 292 -2.36 9.29 6.84
N LEU A 293 -3.29 9.65 5.95
CA LEU A 293 -2.98 9.93 4.54
C LEU A 293 -2.13 11.19 4.33
N GLN A 294 -1.99 12.02 5.36
CA GLN A 294 -1.23 13.27 5.29
C GLN A 294 0.13 13.18 5.99
N ARG A 295 0.44 12.06 6.64
CA ARG A 295 1.70 11.87 7.34
C ARG A 295 2.89 12.00 6.39
N PRO A 296 3.87 12.90 6.67
CA PRO A 296 5.08 12.98 5.86
C PRO A 296 5.92 11.71 6.01
N VAL A 297 6.53 11.26 4.91
CA VAL A 297 7.46 10.13 4.91
C VAL A 297 8.81 10.61 4.39
N LYS A 298 9.85 10.46 5.21
CA LYS A 298 11.21 10.90 4.87
C LYS A 298 11.68 10.25 3.55
N GLY A 299 12.13 11.07 2.62
CA GLY A 299 12.63 10.61 1.32
C GLY A 299 11.55 10.34 0.27
N TRP A 300 10.28 10.58 0.57
CA TRP A 300 9.17 10.38 -0.36
C TRP A 300 8.39 11.67 -0.58
N GLU A 301 8.16 12.00 -1.84
CA GLU A 301 7.36 13.16 -2.21
C GLU A 301 5.99 12.71 -2.73
N GLN A 302 4.95 13.40 -2.27
CA GLN A 302 3.60 13.12 -2.74
C GLN A 302 3.45 13.52 -4.20
N TYR A 303 2.77 12.69 -4.97
CA TYR A 303 2.51 12.91 -6.38
C TYR A 303 1.72 14.19 -6.61
N ASP A 304 2.18 15.06 -7.52
CA ASP A 304 1.54 16.33 -7.83
C ASP A 304 0.07 16.18 -8.19
N CYS A 305 -0.26 15.13 -8.94
CA CYS A 305 -1.64 14.84 -9.32
C CYS A 305 -2.52 14.57 -8.10
N VAL A 306 -1.99 13.92 -7.07
CA VAL A 306 -2.68 13.69 -5.78
C VAL A 306 -2.87 15.02 -5.05
N ARG A 307 -1.82 15.85 -4.94
CA ARG A 307 -1.89 17.16 -4.28
C ARG A 307 -2.93 18.09 -4.90
N GLN A 308 -2.99 18.11 -6.23
CA GLN A 308 -3.95 18.96 -6.95
C GLN A 308 -5.40 18.59 -6.66
N TYR A 309 -5.72 17.30 -6.55
CA TYR A 309 -7.08 16.82 -6.30
C TYR A 309 -7.45 16.86 -4.82
N ALA A 310 -6.51 16.58 -3.89
CA ALA A 310 -6.75 16.69 -2.45
C ALA A 310 -7.05 18.13 -2.03
N SER A 311 -6.33 19.14 -2.57
CA SER A 311 -6.58 20.55 -2.29
C SER A 311 -7.92 21.08 -2.81
N THR A 312 -8.55 20.38 -3.76
CA THR A 312 -9.89 20.73 -4.25
C THR A 312 -10.99 20.23 -3.30
N SER A 313 -10.78 19.09 -2.63
CA SER A 313 -11.71 18.57 -1.62
C SER A 313 -11.77 19.45 -0.38
N ASP A 314 -10.63 19.96 0.10
CA ASP A 314 -10.59 20.86 1.27
C ASP A 314 -11.40 22.14 1.03
N ARG A 315 -11.33 22.70 -0.17
CA ARG A 315 -12.12 23.87 -0.57
C ARG A 315 -13.62 23.59 -0.66
N HIS A 316 -14.02 22.39 -1.04
CA HIS A 316 -15.43 21.99 -1.12
C HIS A 316 -16.03 21.74 0.27
N TRP A 317 -15.24 21.15 1.19
CA TRP A 317 -15.61 20.95 2.58
C TRP A 317 -15.75 22.28 3.34
N GLU A 318 -14.80 23.22 3.19
CA GLU A 318 -14.91 24.56 3.78
C GLU A 318 -16.11 25.35 3.25
N ALA A 319 -16.44 25.22 1.95
CA ALA A 319 -17.60 25.85 1.36
C ALA A 319 -18.92 25.27 1.90
N GLN A 320 -19.00 23.95 2.13
CA GLN A 320 -20.18 23.29 2.71
C GLN A 320 -20.30 23.55 4.22
N GLY A 321 -19.19 23.58 4.96
CA GLY A 321 -19.17 23.92 6.39
C GLY A 321 -19.61 25.37 6.68
N ARG A 322 -19.27 26.32 5.82
CA ARG A 322 -19.72 27.72 5.94
C ARG A 322 -21.18 27.92 5.56
N ALA A 323 -21.74 27.05 4.71
CA ALA A 323 -23.17 27.12 4.35
C ALA A 323 -24.10 26.54 5.43
N ALA A 324 -23.58 25.72 6.34
CA ALA A 324 -24.36 25.09 7.43
C ALA A 324 -24.50 25.96 8.70
N VAL A 325 -23.75 27.07 8.80
CA VAL A 325 -23.85 28.00 9.94
C VAL A 325 -24.55 29.29 9.45
N LYS A 326 -25.88 29.25 9.32
CA LYS A 326 -26.69 30.48 9.27
C LYS A 326 -26.96 30.91 10.72
N PRO A 327 -26.66 32.16 11.11
CA PRO A 327 -27.09 32.65 12.41
C PRO A 327 -28.62 32.84 12.37
N GLU A 328 -29.31 32.17 13.24
CA GLU A 328 -30.68 32.50 13.58
C GLU A 328 -30.69 33.92 14.16
N ARG A 329 -31.48 34.79 13.54
CA ARG A 329 -31.86 36.12 14.07
C ARG A 329 -33.17 36.00 14.82
#